data_a001b853bdec2a654cc5cd063e4ba341
#
_entry.id   a001b853bdec2a654cc5cd063e4ba341
#
_cell.length_a   1.000
_cell.length_b   1.000
_cell.length_c   1.000
_cell.angle_alpha   90.00
_cell.angle_beta   90.00
_cell.angle_gamma   90.00
#
_symmetry.space_group_name_H-M   'P 1'
#
loop_
_entity.id
_entity.type
_entity.pdbx_description
1 polymer ?
#
loop_
_entity_poly.entity_id
_entity_poly.type
_entity_poly.pdbx_seq_one_letter_code
_entity_poly.pdbx_strand_id
1 'polypeptide(L)'
;GAQVISLVFRPVHADEDVRLFAGAGPSADIISGFAKDHPIAFRTMRPDRAYALDEVLDPADGTHMAFVQQVLQPHGVTHMRAIRVTEPGGIDLWLSAFGSRNIGSATGALLTALAPHLRIALRSYAALERERYRSSVTAQAIERLKMGWLTVDGQCRIIDATQNVEQLFQLGGPL
;
A
#
# COMPACT_ATOMS: atom_id res chain seq x y z
N GLY A 1 6.75 -23.94 -0.46
CA GLY A 1 6.25 -22.76 0.23
C GLY A 1 6.24 -21.55 -0.68
N ALA A 2 5.75 -20.43 -0.20
CA ALA A 2 5.78 -19.17 -0.94
C ALA A 2 7.22 -18.73 -1.21
N GLN A 3 7.49 -18.27 -2.42
CA GLN A 3 8.79 -17.74 -2.86
C GLN A 3 8.75 -16.20 -2.83
N VAL A 4 7.61 -15.62 -3.16
CA VAL A 4 7.39 -14.18 -3.18
C VAL A 4 6.07 -13.87 -2.48
N ILE A 5 6.08 -12.82 -1.69
CA ILE A 5 4.89 -12.23 -1.07
C ILE A 5 4.75 -10.81 -1.62
N SER A 6 3.56 -10.47 -2.07
CA SER A 6 3.20 -9.15 -2.55
C SER A 6 2.11 -8.57 -1.68
N LEU A 7 2.29 -7.32 -1.26
CA LEU A 7 1.28 -6.53 -0.60
C LEU A 7 1.06 -5.26 -1.43
N VAL A 8 -0.15 -5.08 -1.91
CA VAL A 8 -0.54 -3.92 -2.72
C VAL A 8 -1.72 -3.25 -2.06
N PHE A 9 -1.67 -1.94 -1.90
CA PHE A 9 -2.82 -1.17 -1.44
C PHE A 9 -2.87 0.19 -2.11
N ARG A 10 -4.07 0.73 -2.23
CA ARG A 10 -4.31 2.06 -2.80
C ARG A 10 -4.60 3.06 -1.68
N PRO A 11 -3.75 4.07 -1.47
CA PRO A 11 -4.03 5.18 -0.58
C PRO A 11 -5.26 5.99 -1.03
N VAL A 12 -5.95 6.62 -0.07
CA VAL A 12 -7.20 7.38 -0.36
C VAL A 12 -6.96 8.60 -1.27
N HIS A 13 -5.77 9.18 -1.21
CA HIS A 13 -5.43 10.43 -1.90
C HIS A 13 -4.28 10.29 -2.91
N ALA A 14 -3.90 9.06 -3.25
CA ALA A 14 -2.86 8.81 -4.24
C ALA A 14 -3.44 8.17 -5.50
N ASP A 15 -2.96 8.61 -6.65
CA ASP A 15 -3.33 8.03 -7.94
C ASP A 15 -2.63 6.68 -8.19
N GLU A 16 -1.56 6.42 -7.44
CA GLU A 16 -0.75 5.21 -7.58
C GLU A 16 -0.92 4.25 -6.40
N ASP A 17 -0.86 2.95 -6.72
CA ASP A 17 -0.87 1.89 -5.72
C ASP A 17 0.50 1.80 -5.02
N VAL A 18 0.49 1.68 -3.70
CA VAL A 18 1.68 1.32 -2.93
C VAL A 18 1.88 -0.18 -3.03
N ARG A 19 3.10 -0.60 -3.37
CA ARG A 19 3.46 -2.00 -3.59
C ARG A 19 4.68 -2.36 -2.77
N LEU A 20 4.54 -3.39 -1.96
CA LEU A 20 5.60 -3.95 -1.13
C LEU A 20 5.79 -5.40 -1.49
N PHE A 21 7.04 -5.83 -1.54
CA PHE A 21 7.42 -7.20 -1.91
C PHE A 21 8.45 -7.75 -0.95
N ALA A 22 8.34 -9.05 -0.68
CA ALA A 22 9.31 -9.80 0.10
C ALA A 22 9.48 -11.18 -0.51
N GLY A 23 10.72 -11.67 -0.60
CA GLY A 23 11.03 -13.01 -1.09
C GLY A 23 12.38 -13.11 -1.79
N ALA A 24 12.81 -14.33 -2.12
CA ALA A 24 14.02 -14.61 -2.86
C ALA A 24 13.64 -14.90 -4.33
N GLY A 25 14.02 -13.99 -5.25
CA GLY A 25 13.79 -14.21 -6.68
C GLY A 25 13.64 -12.90 -7.47
N PRO A 26 13.44 -12.98 -8.78
CA PRO A 26 13.27 -11.83 -9.67
C PRO A 26 11.93 -11.13 -9.40
N SER A 27 11.85 -10.48 -8.25
CA SER A 27 10.64 -9.89 -7.73
C SER A 27 10.19 -8.65 -8.52
N ALA A 28 11.14 -7.84 -9.01
CA ALA A 28 10.83 -6.59 -9.69
C ALA A 28 10.10 -6.79 -11.03
N ASP A 29 10.47 -7.83 -11.81
CA ASP A 29 9.90 -8.09 -13.14
C ASP A 29 8.50 -8.71 -13.05
N ILE A 30 8.29 -9.65 -12.10
CA ILE A 30 6.95 -10.19 -11.80
C ILE A 30 6.01 -9.04 -11.43
N ILE A 31 6.53 -8.11 -10.68
CA ILE A 31 5.84 -6.93 -10.15
C ILE A 31 5.45 -5.97 -11.26
N SER A 32 6.36 -5.64 -12.16
CA SER A 32 6.08 -4.73 -13.27
C SER A 32 5.06 -5.32 -14.24
N GLY A 33 5.12 -6.64 -14.49
CA GLY A 33 4.13 -7.37 -15.27
C GLY A 33 2.76 -7.41 -14.61
N PHE A 34 2.70 -7.61 -13.29
CA PHE A 34 1.45 -7.50 -12.51
C PHE A 34 0.87 -6.08 -12.50
N ALA A 35 1.68 -5.06 -12.77
CA ALA A 35 1.25 -3.67 -12.66
C ALA A 35 0.56 -3.13 -13.92
N LYS A 36 0.95 -3.61 -15.09
CA LYS A 36 0.55 -3.00 -16.35
C LYS A 36 -0.71 -3.60 -16.96
N ASP A 37 -0.89 -4.91 -16.90
CA ASP A 37 -1.99 -5.61 -17.56
C ASP A 37 -2.52 -6.75 -16.67
N HIS A 38 -3.11 -6.34 -15.54
CA HIS A 38 -3.54 -7.30 -14.53
C HIS A 38 -4.93 -7.89 -14.90
N PRO A 39 -5.01 -9.11 -15.42
CA PRO A 39 -6.28 -9.72 -15.79
C PRO A 39 -7.13 -10.10 -14.56
N ILE A 40 -6.48 -10.26 -13.40
CA ILE A 40 -7.19 -10.63 -12.18
C ILE A 40 -7.99 -9.43 -11.66
N ALA A 41 -9.30 -9.55 -11.69
CA ALA A 41 -10.20 -8.55 -11.16
C ALA A 41 -10.21 -8.59 -9.61
N PHE A 42 -9.12 -8.22 -8.98
CA PHE A 42 -8.98 -8.24 -7.51
C PHE A 42 -10.10 -7.52 -6.77
N ARG A 43 -10.70 -6.50 -7.39
CA ARG A 43 -11.82 -5.75 -6.79
C ARG A 43 -13.10 -6.57 -6.69
N THR A 44 -13.25 -7.62 -7.49
CA THR A 44 -14.41 -8.50 -7.44
C THR A 44 -14.27 -9.60 -6.39
N MET A 45 -13.05 -9.83 -5.87
CA MET A 45 -12.82 -10.78 -4.80
C MET A 45 -13.57 -10.36 -3.53
N ARG A 46 -14.27 -11.29 -2.91
CA ARG A 46 -14.90 -11.06 -1.59
C ARG A 46 -13.81 -10.78 -0.56
N PRO A 47 -13.96 -9.74 0.27
CA PRO A 47 -13.02 -9.47 1.35
C PRO A 47 -12.90 -10.66 2.32
N ASP A 48 -11.73 -10.80 2.92
CA ASP A 48 -11.41 -11.76 3.99
C ASP A 48 -11.49 -13.24 3.57
N ARG A 49 -11.63 -13.53 2.29
CA ARG A 49 -11.54 -14.87 1.74
C ARG A 49 -10.23 -15.04 0.99
N ALA A 50 -9.51 -16.13 1.29
CA ALA A 50 -8.34 -16.52 0.51
C ALA A 50 -8.77 -17.23 -0.78
N TYR A 51 -8.17 -16.85 -1.89
CA TYR A 51 -8.39 -17.39 -3.23
C TYR A 51 -7.14 -18.09 -3.74
N ALA A 52 -7.33 -19.15 -4.51
CA ALA A 52 -6.25 -19.78 -5.28
C ALA A 52 -6.17 -19.17 -6.68
N LEU A 53 -5.07 -19.44 -7.38
CA LEU A 53 -4.85 -18.93 -8.74
C LEU A 53 -5.93 -19.41 -9.71
N ASP A 54 -6.31 -20.65 -9.63
CA ASP A 54 -7.36 -21.31 -10.42
C ASP A 54 -8.78 -20.82 -10.12
N GLU A 55 -8.99 -20.19 -8.98
CA GLU A 55 -10.27 -19.55 -8.65
C GLU A 55 -10.41 -18.13 -9.27
N VAL A 56 -9.31 -17.50 -9.60
CA VAL A 56 -9.29 -16.10 -10.08
C VAL A 56 -8.90 -15.95 -11.55
N LEU A 57 -8.37 -17.02 -12.16
CA LEU A 57 -8.06 -17.08 -13.58
C LEU A 57 -9.03 -18.03 -14.29
N ASP A 58 -9.63 -17.57 -15.37
CA ASP A 58 -10.43 -18.39 -16.26
C ASP A 58 -9.53 -18.95 -17.36
N PRO A 59 -9.33 -20.27 -17.45
CA PRO A 59 -8.52 -20.88 -18.50
C PRO A 59 -9.14 -20.73 -19.91
N ALA A 60 -10.42 -20.37 -20.02
CA ALA A 60 -11.07 -20.09 -21.30
C ALA A 60 -10.84 -18.65 -21.79
N ASP A 61 -10.36 -17.76 -20.90
CA ASP A 61 -10.04 -16.37 -21.25
C ASP A 61 -8.62 -16.27 -21.81
N GLY A 62 -8.47 -15.85 -23.06
CA GLY A 62 -7.18 -15.68 -23.71
C GLY A 62 -6.26 -14.68 -23.01
N THR A 63 -6.81 -13.65 -22.37
CA THR A 63 -6.05 -12.65 -21.60
C THR A 63 -5.45 -13.28 -20.35
N HIS A 64 -6.23 -14.11 -19.65
CA HIS A 64 -5.74 -14.87 -18.50
C HIS A 64 -4.65 -15.85 -18.88
N MET A 65 -4.80 -16.55 -20.00
CA MET A 65 -3.79 -17.49 -20.50
C MET A 65 -2.51 -16.78 -20.94
N ALA A 66 -2.62 -15.64 -21.62
CA ALA A 66 -1.47 -14.81 -21.97
C ALA A 66 -0.72 -14.34 -20.72
N PHE A 67 -1.42 -13.91 -19.67
CA PHE A 67 -0.81 -13.55 -18.40
C PHE A 67 -0.05 -14.72 -17.75
N VAL A 68 -0.65 -15.92 -17.72
CA VAL A 68 0.03 -17.10 -17.21
C VAL A 68 1.31 -17.39 -17.98
N GLN A 69 1.26 -17.35 -19.32
CA GLN A 69 2.39 -17.70 -20.17
C GLN A 69 3.49 -16.64 -20.19
N GLN A 70 3.13 -15.37 -20.19
CA GLN A 70 4.07 -14.27 -20.36
C GLN A 70 4.61 -13.73 -19.03
N VAL A 71 3.83 -13.84 -17.94
CA VAL A 71 4.19 -13.26 -16.64
C VAL A 71 4.49 -14.34 -15.60
N LEU A 72 3.64 -15.33 -15.42
CA LEU A 72 3.82 -16.30 -14.34
C LEU A 72 4.85 -17.38 -14.66
N GLN A 73 4.73 -18.01 -15.83
CA GLN A 73 5.59 -19.15 -16.24
C GLN A 73 7.08 -18.80 -16.34
N PRO A 74 7.49 -17.64 -16.92
CA PRO A 74 8.92 -17.29 -17.00
C PRO A 74 9.57 -17.15 -15.64
N HIS A 75 8.79 -16.85 -14.61
CA HIS A 75 9.26 -16.71 -13.23
C HIS A 75 9.04 -17.97 -12.38
N GLY A 76 8.62 -19.08 -13.00
CA GLY A 76 8.36 -20.33 -12.31
C GLY A 76 7.19 -20.28 -11.32
N VAL A 77 6.28 -19.31 -11.45
CA VAL A 77 5.10 -19.19 -10.60
C VAL A 77 3.99 -20.06 -11.17
N THR A 78 3.61 -21.08 -10.41
CA THR A 78 2.52 -21.98 -10.78
C THR A 78 1.37 -21.96 -9.79
N HIS A 79 1.59 -21.41 -8.59
CA HIS A 79 0.60 -21.37 -7.54
C HIS A 79 0.56 -19.97 -6.89
N MET A 80 -0.63 -19.57 -6.51
CA MET A 80 -0.87 -18.33 -5.77
C MET A 80 -1.94 -18.57 -4.69
N ARG A 81 -1.80 -17.86 -3.60
CA ARG A 81 -2.90 -17.60 -2.66
C ARG A 81 -2.99 -16.10 -2.44
N ALA A 82 -4.17 -15.55 -2.59
CA ALA A 82 -4.39 -14.11 -2.41
C ALA A 82 -5.61 -13.85 -1.53
N ILE A 83 -5.57 -12.76 -0.77
CA ILE A 83 -6.69 -12.27 0.01
C ILE A 83 -6.87 -10.78 -0.24
N ARG A 84 -8.13 -10.35 -0.32
CA ARG A 84 -8.51 -8.93 -0.30
C ARG A 84 -8.93 -8.53 1.11
N VAL A 85 -8.42 -7.41 1.58
CA VAL A 85 -8.82 -6.80 2.85
C VAL A 85 -9.31 -5.39 2.57
N THR A 86 -10.52 -5.07 3.02
CA THR A 86 -11.10 -3.73 2.86
C THR A 86 -11.22 -3.04 4.21
N GLU A 87 -10.96 -1.75 4.22
CA GLU A 87 -11.17 -0.87 5.36
C GLU A 87 -12.38 0.05 5.07
N PRO A 88 -13.29 0.29 6.04
CA PRO A 88 -14.49 1.11 5.81
C PRO A 88 -14.24 2.52 5.28
N GLY A 89 -13.02 3.06 5.45
CA GLY A 89 -12.60 4.34 4.86
C GLY A 89 -12.30 4.30 3.37
N GLY A 90 -12.43 3.14 2.71
CA GLY A 90 -12.29 2.98 1.26
C GLY A 90 -10.91 2.51 0.79
N ILE A 91 -10.03 2.11 1.70
CA ILE A 91 -8.74 1.52 1.33
C ILE A 91 -8.91 0.03 1.09
N ASP A 92 -8.50 -0.41 -0.09
CA ASP A 92 -8.38 -1.83 -0.45
C ASP A 92 -6.91 -2.27 -0.40
N LEU A 93 -6.69 -3.45 0.17
CA LEU A 93 -5.39 -4.10 0.23
C LEU A 93 -5.50 -5.51 -0.34
N TRP A 94 -4.49 -5.91 -1.09
CA TRP A 94 -4.33 -7.28 -1.59
C TRP A 94 -3.01 -7.84 -1.09
N LEU A 95 -3.09 -8.94 -0.36
CA LEU A 95 -1.92 -9.70 0.07
C LEU A 95 -1.89 -11.02 -0.70
N SER A 96 -0.82 -11.25 -1.44
CA SER A 96 -0.66 -12.42 -2.30
C SER A 96 0.65 -13.13 -2.00
N ALA A 97 0.60 -14.46 -2.01
CA ALA A 97 1.76 -15.34 -1.87
C ALA A 97 1.88 -16.18 -3.14
N PHE A 98 3.05 -16.18 -3.77
CA PHE A 98 3.35 -16.85 -5.04
C PHE A 98 4.43 -17.89 -4.85
N GLY A 99 4.38 -18.97 -5.64
CA GLY A 99 5.42 -19.99 -5.62
C GLY A 99 5.33 -21.00 -6.75
N SER A 100 6.39 -21.78 -6.90
CA SER A 100 6.52 -22.88 -7.87
C SER A 100 6.00 -24.23 -7.34
N ARG A 101 5.73 -24.32 -6.04
CA ARG A 101 5.17 -25.52 -5.39
C ARG A 101 3.81 -25.20 -4.84
N ASN A 102 3.00 -26.25 -4.65
CA ASN A 102 1.66 -26.08 -4.09
C ASN A 102 1.69 -25.26 -2.79
N ILE A 103 1.02 -24.12 -2.84
CA ILE A 103 0.77 -23.27 -1.69
C ILE A 103 -0.54 -23.75 -1.08
N GLY A 104 -0.41 -24.65 -0.09
CA GLY A 104 -1.52 -25.39 0.49
C GLY A 104 -2.53 -24.52 1.24
N SER A 105 -3.57 -25.17 1.73
CA SER A 105 -4.66 -24.54 2.53
C SER A 105 -4.15 -23.83 3.78
N ALA A 106 -3.04 -24.30 4.37
CA ALA A 106 -2.42 -23.65 5.53
C ALA A 106 -2.01 -22.19 5.24
N THR A 107 -1.49 -21.90 4.05
CA THR A 107 -1.18 -20.51 3.67
C THR A 107 -2.47 -19.69 3.51
N GLY A 108 -3.51 -20.26 2.93
CA GLY A 108 -4.81 -19.59 2.84
C GLY A 108 -5.38 -19.27 4.24
N ALA A 109 -5.31 -20.21 5.17
CA ALA A 109 -5.72 -20.01 6.56
C ALA A 109 -4.90 -18.91 7.25
N LEU A 110 -3.58 -18.89 7.02
CA LEU A 110 -2.70 -17.83 7.54
C LEU A 110 -3.08 -16.45 6.99
N LEU A 111 -3.29 -16.32 5.67
CA LEU A 111 -3.73 -15.06 5.06
C LEU A 111 -5.06 -14.59 5.68
N THR A 112 -6.02 -15.50 5.85
CA THR A 112 -7.31 -15.18 6.47
C THR A 112 -7.14 -14.75 7.94
N ALA A 113 -6.26 -15.40 8.69
CA ALA A 113 -5.96 -15.02 10.07
C ALA A 113 -5.27 -13.64 10.17
N LEU A 114 -4.52 -13.22 9.15
CA LEU A 114 -3.88 -11.90 9.09
C LEU A 114 -4.87 -10.78 8.74
N ALA A 115 -6.00 -11.07 8.10
CA ALA A 115 -6.95 -10.05 7.62
C ALA A 115 -7.39 -9.04 8.69
N PRO A 116 -7.78 -9.42 9.91
CA PRO A 116 -8.15 -8.45 10.95
C PRO A 116 -6.99 -7.53 11.36
N HIS A 117 -5.76 -8.03 11.41
CA HIS A 117 -4.57 -7.25 11.73
C HIS A 117 -4.24 -6.25 10.62
N LEU A 118 -4.34 -6.68 9.37
CA LEU A 118 -4.16 -5.79 8.19
C LEU A 118 -5.23 -4.72 8.16
N ARG A 119 -6.48 -5.02 8.51
CA ARG A 119 -7.55 -4.02 8.59
C ARG A 119 -7.29 -2.97 9.66
N ILE A 120 -6.75 -3.35 10.82
CA ILE A 120 -6.33 -2.42 11.87
C ILE A 120 -5.19 -1.54 11.35
N ALA A 121 -4.19 -2.11 10.70
CA ALA A 121 -3.07 -1.38 10.12
C ALA A 121 -3.54 -0.37 9.05
N LEU A 122 -4.45 -0.77 8.16
CA LEU A 122 -5.05 0.11 7.16
C LEU A 122 -5.81 1.27 7.79
N ARG A 123 -6.57 1.00 8.87
CA ARG A 123 -7.29 2.05 9.61
C ARG A 123 -6.34 3.07 10.22
N SER A 124 -5.26 2.61 10.85
CA SER A 124 -4.23 3.48 11.41
C SER A 124 -3.54 4.30 10.32
N TYR A 125 -3.23 3.68 9.19
CA TYR A 125 -2.67 4.35 8.02
C TYR A 125 -3.62 5.42 7.48
N ALA A 126 -4.91 5.10 7.30
CA ALA A 126 -5.92 6.05 6.84
C ALA A 126 -6.08 7.25 7.78
N ALA A 127 -6.03 7.01 9.10
CA ALA A 127 -6.10 8.08 10.09
C ALA A 127 -4.89 9.01 10.00
N LEU A 128 -3.68 8.45 9.87
CA LEU A 128 -2.44 9.21 9.72
C LEU A 128 -2.43 10.04 8.42
N GLU A 129 -2.87 9.47 7.31
CA GLU A 129 -2.94 10.18 6.03
C GLU A 129 -3.95 11.34 6.06
N ARG A 130 -5.11 11.14 6.71
CA ARG A 130 -6.08 12.24 6.91
C ARG A 130 -5.50 13.38 7.74
N GLU A 131 -4.75 13.05 8.79
CA GLU A 131 -4.12 14.05 9.63
C GLU A 131 -3.01 14.80 8.89
N ARG A 132 -2.18 14.09 8.13
CA ARG A 132 -1.17 14.71 7.25
C ARG A 132 -1.81 15.64 6.23
N TYR A 133 -2.91 15.21 5.60
CA TYR A 133 -3.63 16.04 4.64
C TYR A 133 -4.20 17.31 5.29
N ARG A 134 -4.84 17.19 6.46
CA ARG A 134 -5.36 18.35 7.23
C ARG A 134 -4.23 19.32 7.58
N SER A 135 -3.13 18.80 8.10
CA SER A 135 -1.96 19.61 8.45
C SER A 135 -1.41 20.35 7.23
N SER A 136 -1.28 19.65 6.09
CA SER A 136 -0.83 20.27 4.84
C SER A 136 -1.75 21.39 4.34
N VAL A 137 -3.07 21.16 4.37
CA VAL A 137 -4.05 22.18 3.98
C VAL A 137 -3.98 23.40 4.91
N THR A 138 -3.85 23.17 6.22
CA THR A 138 -3.70 24.25 7.20
C THR A 138 -2.41 25.04 6.97
N ALA A 139 -1.29 24.35 6.75
CA ALA A 139 0.00 24.99 6.45
C ALA A 139 -0.07 25.86 5.19
N GLN A 140 -0.67 25.34 4.12
CA GLN A 140 -0.85 26.10 2.87
C GLN A 140 -1.77 27.32 3.06
N ALA A 141 -2.83 27.21 3.86
CA ALA A 141 -3.70 28.33 4.16
C ALA A 141 -2.96 29.44 4.93
N ILE A 142 -2.17 29.06 5.94
CA ILE A 142 -1.34 29.98 6.73
C ILE A 142 -0.31 30.68 5.84
N GLU A 143 0.35 29.92 4.96
CA GLU A 143 1.33 30.45 4.02
C GLU A 143 0.70 31.49 3.06
N ARG A 144 -0.47 31.19 2.49
CA ARG A 144 -1.21 32.11 1.62
C ARG A 144 -1.64 33.39 2.32
N LEU A 145 -1.98 33.30 3.59
CA LEU A 145 -2.33 34.45 4.42
C LEU A 145 -1.10 35.26 4.86
N LYS A 146 0.12 34.80 4.55
CA LYS A 146 1.39 35.38 5.00
C LYS A 146 1.46 35.54 6.52
N MET A 147 0.77 34.68 7.26
CA MET A 147 0.81 34.67 8.72
C MET A 147 2.01 33.88 9.19
N GLY A 148 2.78 34.46 10.11
CA GLY A 148 3.81 33.74 10.85
C GLY A 148 3.28 33.31 12.20
N TRP A 149 3.60 32.08 12.60
CA TRP A 149 3.34 31.57 13.95
C TRP A 149 4.56 30.82 14.47
N LEU A 150 4.67 30.73 15.76
CA LEU A 150 5.63 29.87 16.45
C LEU A 150 4.99 29.25 17.68
N THR A 151 5.45 28.04 17.99
CA THR A 151 5.06 27.31 19.21
C THR A 151 6.27 27.22 20.12
N VAL A 152 6.11 27.51 21.38
CA VAL A 152 7.15 27.40 22.39
C VAL A 152 6.75 26.43 23.49
N ASP A 153 7.74 25.81 24.13
CA ASP A 153 7.54 25.01 25.33
C ASP A 153 7.39 25.91 26.59
N GLY A 154 7.17 25.30 27.75
CA GLY A 154 7.07 26.01 29.03
C GLY A 154 8.36 26.71 29.48
N GLN A 155 9.46 26.53 28.75
CA GLN A 155 10.75 27.19 28.97
C GLN A 155 11.08 28.22 27.89
N CYS A 156 10.07 28.61 27.08
CA CYS A 156 10.18 29.52 25.93
C CYS A 156 11.12 29.06 24.81
N ARG A 157 11.36 27.76 24.67
CA ARG A 157 12.12 27.23 23.54
C ARG A 157 11.17 27.00 22.38
N ILE A 158 11.60 27.34 21.18
CA ILE A 158 10.81 27.14 19.96
C ILE A 158 10.74 25.65 19.68
N ILE A 159 9.51 25.09 19.63
CA ILE A 159 9.22 23.71 19.24
C ILE A 159 8.97 23.63 17.75
N ASP A 160 8.27 24.64 17.19
CA ASP A 160 7.87 24.68 15.81
C ASP A 160 7.62 26.13 15.35
N ALA A 161 7.90 26.46 14.10
CA ALA A 161 7.69 27.79 13.55
C ALA A 161 7.42 27.72 12.04
N THR A 162 6.71 28.72 11.52
CA THR A 162 6.57 28.88 10.06
C THR A 162 7.86 29.43 9.44
N GLN A 163 8.11 29.10 8.19
CA GLN A 163 9.32 29.49 7.46
C GLN A 163 9.57 31.00 7.47
N ASN A 164 8.51 31.81 7.38
CA ASN A 164 8.63 33.29 7.43
C ASN A 164 9.15 33.75 8.80
N VAL A 165 8.76 33.10 9.89
CA VAL A 165 9.23 33.42 11.25
C VAL A 165 10.66 32.96 11.42
N GLU A 166 11.02 31.76 10.95
CA GLU A 166 12.41 31.29 10.96
C GLU A 166 13.35 32.22 10.20
N GLN A 167 12.93 32.71 9.04
CA GLN A 167 13.71 33.69 8.27
C GLN A 167 13.91 35.00 9.03
N LEU A 168 12.90 35.51 9.76
CA LEU A 168 13.04 36.69 10.58
C LEU A 168 14.08 36.51 11.70
N PHE A 169 14.13 35.35 12.33
CA PHE A 169 15.16 35.05 13.33
C PHE A 169 16.56 34.90 12.73
N GLN A 170 16.69 34.39 11.51
CA GLN A 170 17.97 34.31 10.80
C GLN A 170 18.49 35.67 10.38
N LEU A 171 17.61 36.61 10.02
CA LEU A 171 17.98 37.98 9.64
C LEU A 171 18.29 38.85 10.88
N GLY A 172 17.80 38.51 12.05
CA GLY A 172 18.00 39.25 13.29
C GLY A 172 19.40 39.10 13.94
N GLY A 173 20.22 38.14 13.47
CA GLY A 173 21.52 37.85 14.09
C GLY A 173 21.40 37.25 15.49
N PRO A 174 22.50 36.75 16.05
CA PRO A 174 22.48 36.25 17.44
C PRO A 174 22.25 37.42 18.39
N LEU A 175 21.23 37.32 19.25
CA LEU A 175 21.03 38.15 20.43
C LEU A 175 22.11 37.88 21.46
#